data_813eef680ed07a1a24c80421bf6706d0
#
_entry.id   813eef680ed07a1a24c80421bf6706d0
#
_cell.length_a   1.000
_cell.length_b   1.000
_cell.length_c   1.000
_cell.angle_alpha   90.00
_cell.angle_beta   90.00
_cell.angle_gamma   90.00
#
_symmetry.space_group_name_H-M   'P 1'
#
loop_
_entity.id
_entity.type
_entity.pdbx_description
1 polymer ?
#
loop_
_entity_poly.entity_id
_entity_poly.type
_entity_poly.pdbx_seq_one_letter_code
_entity_poly.pdbx_strand_id
1 'polypeptide(L)'
;IYKPASQKAFKLGSASAAVGASTATGVGLKYDFDNGWALSSNIVSKGARGSTDGFLTQRDTHKWDTMIAYTQDQYHLSLTVSQQHNGWNSFSYYATDDALQLFAGNDGVNKPNATAYALRSYWRPEESGVAIPEVSFGFDNISMQGNHGNFDEASSWFIGLGWKDMVRPDDKIGLAYGSLLKPTQ
;
A
#
# COMPACT_ATOMS: atom_id res chain seq x y z
N ILE A 1 3.85 -5.57 0.58
CA ILE A 1 2.47 -5.53 0.04
C ILE A 1 2.47 -6.14 -1.35
N TYR A 2 1.56 -7.09 -1.58
CA TYR A 2 1.38 -7.70 -2.90
C TYR A 2 0.91 -6.67 -3.92
N LYS A 3 1.51 -6.69 -5.11
CA LYS A 3 1.13 -5.86 -6.24
C LYS A 3 0.79 -6.75 -7.43
N PRO A 4 -0.48 -6.84 -7.83
CA PRO A 4 -0.88 -7.58 -9.02
C PRO A 4 -0.15 -7.09 -10.27
N ALA A 5 0.05 -7.98 -11.25
CA ALA A 5 0.73 -7.63 -12.49
C ALA A 5 0.00 -6.53 -13.27
N SER A 6 -1.34 -6.58 -13.29
CA SER A 6 -2.19 -5.55 -13.90
C SER A 6 -2.00 -4.18 -13.25
N GLN A 7 -1.96 -4.13 -11.92
CA GLN A 7 -1.72 -2.87 -11.22
C GLN A 7 -0.34 -2.30 -11.50
N LYS A 8 0.70 -3.13 -11.54
CA LYS A 8 2.06 -2.69 -11.88
C LYS A 8 2.12 -2.08 -13.29
N ALA A 9 1.44 -2.73 -14.24
CA ALA A 9 1.44 -2.30 -15.65
C ALA A 9 0.76 -0.94 -15.84
N PHE A 10 -0.36 -0.71 -15.16
CA PHE A 10 -1.17 0.49 -15.37
C PHE A 10 -0.97 1.56 -14.30
N LYS A 11 -0.20 1.28 -13.25
CA LYS A 11 0.00 2.16 -12.09
C LYS A 11 -1.30 2.66 -11.46
N LEU A 12 -2.38 1.87 -11.63
CA LEU A 12 -3.69 2.17 -11.08
C LEU A 12 -3.77 1.80 -9.61
N GLY A 13 -4.40 2.61 -8.85
CA GLY A 13 -4.67 2.48 -7.40
C GLY A 13 -3.42 1.96 -6.68
N SER A 14 -3.00 2.46 -5.65
CA SER A 14 -1.71 2.08 -5.13
C SER A 14 -1.83 0.94 -4.14
N ALA A 15 -1.24 -0.19 -4.42
CA ALA A 15 -1.00 -1.20 -3.40
C ALA A 15 -0.15 -0.68 -2.22
N SER A 16 0.28 0.55 -2.28
CA SER A 16 1.03 1.22 -1.24
C SER A 16 0.68 2.70 -1.09
N ALA A 17 -0.43 3.18 -1.69
CA ALA A 17 -0.79 4.59 -1.62
C ALA A 17 -0.95 5.01 -0.16
N ALA A 18 -1.79 4.32 0.58
CA ALA A 18 -2.04 4.64 1.97
C ALA A 18 -0.87 4.26 2.89
N VAL A 19 -0.15 3.19 2.59
CA VAL A 19 0.98 2.71 3.40
C VAL A 19 2.28 3.45 3.09
N GLY A 20 2.44 3.91 1.85
CA GLY A 20 3.63 4.61 1.40
C GLY A 20 4.87 3.72 1.28
N ALA A 21 5.84 4.19 0.50
CA ALA A 21 7.15 3.55 0.38
C ALA A 21 8.24 4.61 0.34
N SER A 22 9.35 4.36 1.01
CA SER A 22 10.51 5.27 1.01
C SER A 22 11.78 4.49 1.31
N THR A 23 12.90 5.03 0.87
CA THR A 23 14.21 4.55 1.31
C THR A 23 14.45 5.02 2.74
N ALA A 24 14.57 4.07 3.65
CA ALA A 24 14.71 4.32 5.07
C ALA A 24 15.51 3.23 5.76
N THR A 25 16.02 3.51 6.94
CA THR A 25 16.68 2.52 7.80
C THR A 25 15.63 1.83 8.64
N GLY A 26 15.71 0.52 8.78
CA GLY A 26 14.72 -0.19 9.60
C GLY A 26 15.09 -1.64 9.83
N VAL A 27 14.20 -2.30 10.55
CA VAL A 27 14.26 -3.73 10.83
C VAL A 27 12.89 -4.33 10.60
N GLY A 28 12.86 -5.56 10.12
CA GLY A 28 11.63 -6.29 9.90
C GLY A 28 11.80 -7.77 10.19
N LEU A 29 10.69 -8.37 10.58
CA LEU A 29 10.55 -9.80 10.79
C LEU A 29 9.44 -10.33 9.87
N LYS A 30 9.66 -11.51 9.34
CA LYS A 30 8.66 -12.28 8.60
C LYS A 30 8.66 -13.70 9.13
N TYR A 31 7.46 -14.22 9.36
CA TYR A 31 7.25 -15.60 9.71
C TYR A 31 6.22 -16.22 8.76
N ASP A 32 6.62 -17.29 8.09
CA ASP A 32 5.76 -18.06 7.21
C ASP A 32 5.34 -19.35 7.95
N PHE A 33 4.03 -19.57 8.05
CA PHE A 33 3.44 -20.77 8.61
C PHE A 33 3.27 -21.83 7.51
N ASP A 34 3.38 -23.09 7.85
CA ASP A 34 3.32 -24.19 6.88
C ASP A 34 1.94 -24.35 6.19
N ASN A 35 0.92 -23.66 6.67
CA ASN A 35 -0.46 -23.74 6.19
C ASN A 35 -0.87 -22.60 5.25
N GLY A 36 0.08 -21.86 4.70
CA GLY A 36 -0.17 -20.74 3.78
C GLY A 36 -0.35 -19.39 4.44
N TRP A 37 -0.38 -19.31 5.75
CA TRP A 37 -0.38 -18.06 6.49
C TRP A 37 1.03 -17.47 6.60
N ALA A 38 1.10 -16.16 6.60
CA ALA A 38 2.33 -15.41 6.87
C ALA A 38 2.02 -14.19 7.72
N LEU A 39 2.94 -13.86 8.62
CA LEU A 39 2.92 -12.64 9.42
C LEU A 39 4.23 -11.89 9.16
N SER A 40 4.14 -10.60 8.90
CA SER A 40 5.33 -9.74 8.84
C SER A 40 5.11 -8.46 9.62
N SER A 41 6.18 -7.96 10.24
CA SER A 41 6.17 -6.69 10.94
C SER A 41 7.47 -5.95 10.66
N ASN A 42 7.38 -4.69 10.23
CA ASN A 42 8.51 -3.89 9.82
C ASN A 42 8.41 -2.51 10.44
N ILE A 43 9.50 -2.04 11.02
CA ILE A 43 9.63 -0.66 11.47
C ILE A 43 10.75 0.01 10.70
N VAL A 44 10.48 1.19 10.16
CA VAL A 44 11.41 1.94 9.32
C VAL A 44 11.38 3.42 9.66
N SER A 45 12.53 4.07 9.59
CA SER A 45 12.74 5.47 9.96
C SER A 45 13.53 6.20 8.88
N LYS A 46 13.06 7.38 8.50
CA LYS A 46 13.78 8.30 7.61
C LYS A 46 14.82 9.11 8.36
N GLY A 47 14.56 9.45 9.61
CA GLY A 47 15.41 10.26 10.47
C GLY A 47 16.53 9.51 11.17
N ALA A 48 16.60 8.19 11.07
CA ALA A 48 17.58 7.35 11.77
C ALA A 48 19.06 7.71 11.51
N ARG A 49 19.35 8.43 10.42
CA ARG A 49 20.68 8.92 10.07
C ARG A 49 20.96 10.35 10.55
N GLY A 50 19.94 11.05 11.01
CA GLY A 50 20.05 12.42 11.50
C GLY A 50 20.58 12.46 12.94
N SER A 51 21.54 13.34 13.18
CA SER A 51 22.08 13.53 14.54
C SER A 51 21.07 14.19 15.50
N THR A 52 20.05 14.83 14.96
CA THR A 52 19.03 15.59 15.71
C THR A 52 17.71 14.86 15.88
N ASP A 53 17.35 13.98 14.96
CA ASP A 53 16.02 13.40 14.92
C ASP A 53 15.96 12.02 15.58
N GLY A 54 17.02 11.23 15.46
CA GLY A 54 17.17 9.94 16.12
C GLY A 54 16.12 8.90 15.71
N PHE A 55 16.41 7.63 15.92
CA PHE A 55 15.51 6.53 15.59
C PHE A 55 14.33 6.47 16.58
N LEU A 56 13.09 6.52 16.06
CA LEU A 56 11.84 6.43 16.85
C LEU A 56 11.62 7.55 17.90
N THR A 57 12.24 8.70 17.71
CA THR A 57 11.96 9.87 18.54
C THR A 57 10.72 10.63 18.05
N GLN A 58 10.24 11.61 18.82
CA GLN A 58 9.13 12.47 18.40
C GLN A 58 9.41 13.26 17.12
N ARG A 59 10.66 13.51 16.80
CA ARG A 59 11.06 14.24 15.57
C ARG A 59 11.28 13.34 14.37
N ASP A 60 11.41 12.03 14.61
CA ASP A 60 11.65 11.06 13.55
C ASP A 60 10.40 10.84 12.69
N THR A 61 10.61 10.81 11.40
CA THR A 61 9.60 10.36 10.44
C THR A 61 9.73 8.85 10.28
N HIS A 62 8.87 8.09 10.92
CA HIS A 62 8.91 6.64 10.92
C HIS A 62 7.53 6.01 10.67
N LYS A 63 7.53 4.74 10.36
CA LYS A 63 6.32 3.93 10.31
C LYS A 63 6.55 2.51 10.81
N TRP A 64 5.48 1.91 11.27
CA TRP A 64 5.40 0.51 11.65
C TRP A 64 4.30 -0.16 10.84
N ASP A 65 4.70 -1.10 9.97
CA ASP A 65 3.80 -1.89 9.14
C ASP A 65 3.68 -3.30 9.71
N THR A 66 2.47 -3.78 9.88
CA THR A 66 2.18 -5.18 10.21
C THR A 66 1.25 -5.74 9.16
N MET A 67 1.60 -6.88 8.57
CA MET A 67 0.81 -7.56 7.56
C MET A 67 0.55 -9.00 7.96
N ILE A 68 -0.71 -9.42 7.86
CA ILE A 68 -1.10 -10.82 7.83
C ILE A 68 -1.51 -11.18 6.41
N ALA A 69 -1.08 -12.33 5.95
CA ALA A 69 -1.38 -12.81 4.60
C ALA A 69 -1.73 -14.30 4.61
N TYR A 70 -2.61 -14.69 3.71
CA TYR A 70 -2.90 -16.07 3.39
C TYR A 70 -2.71 -16.29 1.89
N THR A 71 -1.89 -17.25 1.52
CA THR A 71 -1.54 -17.53 0.13
C THR A 71 -1.64 -19.01 -0.16
N GLN A 72 -2.34 -19.33 -1.24
CA GLN A 72 -2.39 -20.64 -1.87
C GLN A 72 -2.06 -20.50 -3.35
N ASP A 73 -1.95 -21.59 -4.08
CA ASP A 73 -1.58 -21.59 -5.50
C ASP A 73 -2.48 -20.67 -6.35
N GLN A 74 -3.77 -20.68 -6.07
CA GLN A 74 -4.77 -19.94 -6.86
C GLN A 74 -5.22 -18.63 -6.23
N TYR A 75 -5.01 -18.39 -4.95
CA TYR A 75 -5.55 -17.19 -4.30
C TYR A 75 -4.62 -16.63 -3.21
N HIS A 76 -4.77 -15.35 -3.02
CA HIS A 76 -4.06 -14.60 -1.99
C HIS A 76 -5.01 -13.58 -1.36
N LEU A 77 -4.88 -13.44 -0.05
CA LEU A 77 -5.51 -12.38 0.72
C LEU A 77 -4.50 -11.83 1.71
N SER A 78 -4.38 -10.52 1.79
CA SER A 78 -3.53 -9.88 2.80
C SER A 78 -4.13 -8.59 3.30
N LEU A 79 -3.95 -8.33 4.60
CA LEU A 79 -4.26 -7.09 5.27
C LEU A 79 -2.97 -6.52 5.85
N THR A 80 -2.67 -5.27 5.51
CA THR A 80 -1.57 -4.51 6.10
C THR A 80 -2.14 -3.35 6.91
N VAL A 81 -1.66 -3.19 8.13
CA VAL A 81 -1.89 -2.02 8.98
C VAL A 81 -0.58 -1.25 9.08
N SER A 82 -0.63 0.04 8.84
CA SER A 82 0.53 0.95 8.90
C SER A 82 0.26 2.06 9.90
N GLN A 83 1.05 2.14 10.93
CA GLN A 83 1.08 3.27 11.85
C GLN A 83 2.19 4.21 11.41
N GLN A 84 1.86 5.44 11.10
CA GLN A 84 2.74 6.41 10.47
C GLN A 84 2.91 7.63 11.37
N HIS A 85 4.13 8.06 11.52
CA HIS A 85 4.48 9.17 12.39
C HIS A 85 5.15 10.31 11.61
N ASN A 86 4.78 11.54 11.98
CA ASN A 86 5.43 12.77 11.54
C ASN A 86 5.51 12.88 10.00
N GLY A 87 4.37 12.68 9.31
CA GLY A 87 4.25 12.87 7.88
C GLY A 87 5.08 11.89 7.04
N TRP A 88 5.04 10.61 7.40
CA TRP A 88 5.73 9.55 6.64
C TRP A 88 5.45 9.57 5.13
N ASN A 89 4.21 9.81 4.74
CA ASN A 89 3.78 9.67 3.35
C ASN A 89 4.11 10.87 2.46
N SER A 90 4.56 10.56 1.24
CA SER A 90 4.50 11.46 0.10
C SER A 90 3.77 10.74 -1.03
N PHE A 91 2.59 11.24 -1.41
CA PHE A 91 1.66 10.54 -2.30
C PHE A 91 1.70 10.99 -3.76
N SER A 92 2.72 11.73 -4.19
CA SER A 92 2.78 12.49 -5.45
C SER A 92 2.36 11.73 -6.73
N TYR A 93 2.37 10.40 -6.72
CA TYR A 93 2.02 9.60 -7.91
C TYR A 93 0.68 8.87 -7.83
N TYR A 94 0.05 8.79 -6.65
CA TYR A 94 -1.05 7.88 -6.40
C TYR A 94 -2.22 8.54 -5.68
N ALA A 95 -2.19 9.86 -5.56
CA ALA A 95 -3.20 10.63 -4.87
C ALA A 95 -3.70 11.77 -5.75
N THR A 96 -4.91 12.22 -5.50
CA THR A 96 -5.42 13.48 -6.06
C THR A 96 -4.75 14.68 -5.39
N ASP A 97 -4.82 15.84 -6.04
CA ASP A 97 -4.25 17.08 -5.48
C ASP A 97 -4.85 17.43 -4.11
N ASP A 98 -6.15 17.16 -3.93
CA ASP A 98 -6.82 17.35 -2.65
C ASP A 98 -6.26 16.44 -1.55
N ALA A 99 -5.99 15.17 -1.88
CA ALA A 99 -5.36 14.25 -0.95
C ALA A 99 -3.90 14.65 -0.65
N LEU A 100 -3.19 15.21 -1.61
CA LEU A 100 -1.83 15.73 -1.39
C LEU A 100 -1.82 16.90 -0.40
N GLN A 101 -2.81 17.78 -0.47
CA GLN A 101 -2.94 18.91 0.47
C GLN A 101 -3.22 18.45 1.90
N LEU A 102 -4.02 17.40 2.07
CA LEU A 102 -4.23 16.77 3.37
C LEU A 102 -2.94 16.38 4.09
N PHE A 103 -1.99 15.90 3.32
CA PHE A 103 -0.74 15.34 3.87
C PHE A 103 0.42 16.32 3.94
N ALA A 104 0.28 17.52 3.33
CA ALA A 104 1.36 18.47 3.24
C ALA A 104 1.65 19.19 4.58
N GLY A 105 0.67 19.24 5.49
CA GLY A 105 0.78 20.06 6.71
C GLY A 105 0.88 21.55 6.37
N ASN A 106 0.08 22.40 6.99
CA ASN A 106 -0.01 23.82 6.61
C ASN A 106 1.23 24.65 6.92
N ASP A 107 2.23 24.13 7.62
CA ASP A 107 3.35 24.94 8.17
C ASP A 107 4.69 24.21 8.27
N GLY A 108 4.78 22.98 7.79
CA GLY A 108 6.05 22.23 7.78
C GLY A 108 6.61 21.81 9.16
N VAL A 109 5.96 22.17 10.23
CA VAL A 109 6.44 21.94 11.62
C VAL A 109 5.73 20.79 12.30
N ASN A 110 4.42 20.63 12.08
CA ASN A 110 3.61 19.55 12.64
C ASN A 110 3.03 18.68 11.53
N LYS A 111 3.77 17.67 11.14
CA LYS A 111 3.29 16.71 10.16
C LYS A 111 2.37 15.69 10.83
N PRO A 112 1.25 15.31 10.21
CA PRO A 112 0.27 14.45 10.84
C PRO A 112 0.81 13.04 11.09
N ASN A 113 0.34 12.42 12.15
CA ASN A 113 0.37 10.98 12.30
C ASN A 113 -0.81 10.39 11.53
N ALA A 114 -0.67 9.16 11.07
CA ALA A 114 -1.72 8.50 10.33
C ALA A 114 -1.76 6.99 10.63
N THR A 115 -2.95 6.43 10.51
CA THR A 115 -3.12 4.98 10.46
C THR A 115 -3.68 4.60 9.10
N ALA A 116 -3.02 3.68 8.42
CA ALA A 116 -3.44 3.24 7.10
C ALA A 116 -3.68 1.73 7.07
N TYR A 117 -4.66 1.34 6.27
CA TYR A 117 -5.04 -0.04 6.01
C TYR A 117 -4.91 -0.32 4.53
N ALA A 118 -4.38 -1.49 4.17
CA ALA A 118 -4.30 -1.95 2.79
C ALA A 118 -4.74 -3.41 2.69
N LEU A 119 -5.84 -3.64 1.99
CA LEU A 119 -6.35 -4.96 1.66
C LEU A 119 -5.93 -5.33 0.24
N ARG A 120 -5.43 -6.54 0.05
CA ARG A 120 -5.04 -7.07 -1.26
C ARG A 120 -5.53 -8.48 -1.42
N SER A 121 -6.07 -8.78 -2.57
CA SER A 121 -6.44 -10.14 -2.93
C SER A 121 -6.22 -10.40 -4.41
N TYR A 122 -6.00 -11.66 -4.75
CA TYR A 122 -6.17 -12.17 -6.10
C TYR A 122 -6.72 -13.57 -6.07
N TRP A 123 -7.40 -13.91 -7.14
CA TRP A 123 -7.69 -15.26 -7.56
C TRP A 123 -7.20 -15.46 -8.99
N ARG A 124 -6.62 -16.60 -9.29
CA ARG A 124 -6.16 -16.95 -10.64
C ARG A 124 -6.60 -18.37 -11.01
N PRO A 125 -6.89 -18.65 -12.31
CA PRO A 125 -7.18 -20.00 -12.75
C PRO A 125 -5.97 -20.91 -12.54
N GLU A 126 -6.23 -22.20 -12.45
CA GLU A 126 -5.21 -23.24 -12.28
C GLU A 126 -4.29 -23.33 -13.49
N GLU A 127 -4.86 -23.18 -14.69
CA GLU A 127 -4.15 -23.25 -15.95
C GLU A 127 -3.99 -21.86 -16.57
N SER A 128 -2.83 -21.61 -17.20
CA SER A 128 -2.62 -20.45 -18.08
C SER A 128 -3.16 -20.73 -19.49
N GLY A 129 -3.35 -19.67 -20.29
CA GLY A 129 -3.89 -19.80 -21.67
C GLY A 129 -5.41 -19.99 -21.74
N VAL A 130 -6.13 -19.92 -20.63
CA VAL A 130 -7.59 -20.00 -20.60
C VAL A 130 -8.23 -18.62 -20.70
N ALA A 131 -9.48 -18.59 -21.21
CA ALA A 131 -10.24 -17.34 -21.32
C ALA A 131 -10.60 -16.70 -19.98
N ILE A 132 -10.51 -17.44 -18.88
CA ILE A 132 -10.82 -16.96 -17.53
C ILE A 132 -9.60 -16.16 -17.02
N PRO A 133 -9.76 -14.87 -16.67
CA PRO A 133 -8.66 -14.06 -16.18
C PRO A 133 -8.30 -14.36 -14.73
N GLU A 134 -7.06 -14.05 -14.34
CA GLU A 134 -6.73 -13.73 -12.95
C GLU A 134 -7.53 -12.48 -12.56
N VAL A 135 -8.21 -12.53 -11.42
CA VAL A 135 -8.92 -11.38 -10.85
C VAL A 135 -8.15 -10.89 -9.65
N SER A 136 -7.86 -9.61 -9.60
CA SER A 136 -7.19 -8.97 -8.47
C SER A 136 -8.00 -7.80 -7.94
N PHE A 137 -7.93 -7.58 -6.63
CA PHE A 137 -8.61 -6.50 -5.94
C PHE A 137 -7.68 -5.87 -4.91
N GLY A 138 -7.81 -4.56 -4.74
CA GLY A 138 -7.17 -3.83 -3.66
C GLY A 138 -8.00 -2.68 -3.16
N PHE A 139 -7.91 -2.44 -1.86
CA PHE A 139 -8.52 -1.32 -1.19
C PHE A 139 -7.53 -0.75 -0.19
N ASP A 140 -7.39 0.58 -0.17
CA ASP A 140 -6.61 1.33 0.79
C ASP A 140 -7.47 2.38 1.47
N ASN A 141 -7.23 2.54 2.75
CA ASN A 141 -7.77 3.66 3.54
C ASN A 141 -6.65 4.22 4.42
N ILE A 142 -6.63 5.52 4.58
CA ILE A 142 -5.75 6.20 5.52
C ILE A 142 -6.55 7.23 6.30
N SER A 143 -6.41 7.20 7.62
CA SER A 143 -6.99 8.17 8.55
C SER A 143 -5.86 8.94 9.22
N MET A 144 -5.98 10.26 9.24
CA MET A 144 -5.01 11.16 9.84
C MET A 144 -5.44 11.57 11.24
N GLN A 145 -4.46 11.69 12.13
CA GLN A 145 -4.68 12.15 13.49
C GLN A 145 -4.36 13.64 13.58
N GLY A 146 -5.32 14.40 14.07
CA GLY A 146 -5.21 15.84 14.26
C GLY A 146 -6.18 16.62 13.39
N ASN A 147 -6.37 17.89 13.70
CA ASN A 147 -7.28 18.77 12.97
C ASN A 147 -6.49 19.43 11.80
N HIS A 148 -6.49 18.80 10.65
CA HIS A 148 -5.67 19.21 9.50
C HIS A 148 -6.46 19.80 8.33
N GLY A 149 -7.66 20.30 8.56
CA GLY A 149 -8.49 20.90 7.52
C GLY A 149 -9.85 20.21 7.35
N ASN A 150 -10.37 20.22 6.13
CA ASN A 150 -11.74 19.74 5.86
C ASN A 150 -11.85 18.21 5.70
N PHE A 151 -10.74 17.47 5.70
CA PHE A 151 -10.74 16.04 5.41
C PHE A 151 -9.73 15.32 6.31
N ASP A 152 -10.17 14.27 6.98
CA ASP A 152 -9.35 13.45 7.87
C ASP A 152 -9.03 12.06 7.28
N GLU A 153 -9.71 11.68 6.22
CA GLU A 153 -9.58 10.37 5.61
C GLU A 153 -9.44 10.43 4.10
N ALA A 154 -8.73 9.44 3.55
CA ALA A 154 -8.66 9.21 2.12
C ALA A 154 -8.67 7.72 1.81
N SER A 155 -9.25 7.35 0.68
CA SER A 155 -9.31 5.97 0.23
C SER A 155 -8.97 5.81 -1.25
N SER A 156 -8.54 4.62 -1.62
CA SER A 156 -8.33 4.19 -3.00
C SER A 156 -8.73 2.74 -3.17
N TRP A 157 -9.08 2.35 -4.39
CA TRP A 157 -9.38 0.97 -4.71
C TRP A 157 -9.04 0.65 -6.17
N PHE A 158 -8.84 -0.62 -6.46
CA PHE A 158 -8.71 -1.11 -7.82
C PHE A 158 -9.27 -2.53 -7.96
N ILE A 159 -9.67 -2.86 -9.19
CA ILE A 159 -9.91 -4.21 -9.66
C ILE A 159 -9.07 -4.43 -10.91
N GLY A 160 -8.50 -5.60 -11.07
CA GLY A 160 -7.67 -5.96 -12.20
C GLY A 160 -8.03 -7.33 -12.74
N LEU A 161 -8.02 -7.46 -14.08
CA LEU A 161 -8.14 -8.70 -14.81
C LEU A 161 -6.83 -8.95 -15.53
N GLY A 162 -6.31 -10.16 -15.46
CA GLY A 162 -5.05 -10.52 -16.08
C GLY A 162 -5.12 -11.88 -16.76
N TRP A 163 -4.63 -11.95 -17.99
CA TRP A 163 -4.49 -13.19 -18.75
C TRP A 163 -3.01 -13.45 -18.99
N LYS A 164 -2.63 -14.71 -18.96
CA LYS A 164 -1.28 -15.18 -19.33
C LYS A 164 -1.41 -16.20 -20.45
N ASP A 165 -0.43 -16.19 -21.35
CA ASP A 165 -0.29 -17.19 -22.41
C ASP A 165 -1.52 -17.34 -23.34
N MET A 166 -2.27 -16.24 -23.56
CA MET A 166 -3.51 -16.26 -24.33
C MET A 166 -3.29 -16.35 -25.83
N VAL A 167 -2.26 -15.71 -26.35
CA VAL A 167 -1.96 -15.63 -27.79
C VAL A 167 -0.64 -16.31 -28.10
N ARG A 168 0.35 -16.11 -27.26
CA ARG A 168 1.68 -16.71 -27.36
C ARG A 168 2.18 -17.10 -25.97
N PRO A 169 3.07 -18.09 -25.88
CA PRO A 169 3.76 -18.37 -24.61
C PRO A 169 4.42 -17.11 -24.06
N ASP A 170 4.29 -16.89 -22.76
CA ASP A 170 4.84 -15.75 -22.01
C ASP A 170 4.17 -14.39 -22.28
N ASP A 171 3.11 -14.31 -23.08
CA ASP A 171 2.36 -13.08 -23.21
C ASP A 171 1.57 -12.76 -21.93
N LYS A 172 1.27 -11.47 -21.72
CA LYS A 172 0.47 -10.98 -20.58
C LYS A 172 -0.43 -9.87 -21.06
N ILE A 173 -1.72 -10.11 -20.96
CA ILE A 173 -2.75 -9.10 -21.24
C ILE A 173 -3.40 -8.71 -19.92
N GLY A 174 -3.62 -7.43 -19.69
CA GLY A 174 -4.23 -6.96 -18.46
C GLY A 174 -5.16 -5.80 -18.68
N LEU A 175 -6.25 -5.79 -17.92
CA LEU A 175 -7.18 -4.68 -17.79
C LEU A 175 -7.30 -4.33 -16.31
N ALA A 176 -7.27 -3.05 -15.98
CA ALA A 176 -7.45 -2.61 -14.61
C ALA A 176 -8.28 -1.33 -14.55
N TYR A 177 -9.09 -1.23 -13.50
CA TYR A 177 -9.92 -0.07 -13.21
C TYR A 177 -9.86 0.24 -11.72
N GLY A 178 -9.88 1.52 -11.37
CA GLY A 178 -9.79 1.90 -9.97
C GLY A 178 -9.81 3.41 -9.75
N SER A 179 -9.69 3.79 -8.48
CA SER A 179 -9.61 5.17 -8.03
C SER A 179 -8.26 5.43 -7.38
N LEU A 180 -7.66 6.56 -7.71
CA LEU A 180 -6.53 7.08 -6.95
C LEU A 180 -6.94 7.37 -5.51
N LEU A 181 -5.96 7.52 -4.63
CA LEU A 181 -6.20 7.94 -3.25
C LEU A 181 -6.83 9.34 -3.27
N LYS A 182 -8.05 9.44 -2.78
CA LYS A 182 -8.84 10.67 -2.72
C LYS A 182 -9.49 10.83 -1.36
N PRO A 183 -9.74 12.07 -0.90
CA PRO A 183 -10.46 12.31 0.33
C PRO A 183 -11.85 11.67 0.32
N THR A 184 -12.26 11.15 1.49
CA THR A 184 -13.57 10.51 1.68
C THR A 184 -14.47 11.24 2.67
N GLN A 185 -14.00 12.28 3.27
CA GLN A 185 -14.56 13.27 4.20
C GLN A 185 -13.64 13.53 5.37
#